data_b3602eca8266ae52f1951f6d8d103a6c
#
_entry.id   b3602eca8266ae52f1951f6d8d103a6c
#
_cell.length_a   1.000
_cell.length_b   1.000
_cell.length_c   1.000
_cell.angle_alpha   90.00
_cell.angle_beta   90.00
_cell.angle_gamma   90.00
#
_symmetry.space_group_name_H-M   'P 1'
#
loop_
_entity.id
_entity.type
_entity.pdbx_description
1 polymer ?
#
loop_
_entity_poly.entity_id
_entity_poly.type
_entity_poly.pdbx_seq_one_letter_code
_entity_poly.pdbx_strand_id
1 'polypeptide(L)' 'MTSAMTHPVLNRDREEIRVPSPLGTPLLEYLQCRGLRGSVRTDRAGDLITLDGEPDMCRVVSVLADWERHTGHMAETR' A
#
# COMPACT_ATOMS: atom_id res chain seq x y z
N MET A 1 12.04 -21.08 0.48
CA MET A 1 12.19 -20.08 0.43
C MET A 1 11.27 -19.14 0.54
N THR A 2 11.20 -18.30 1.03
CA THR A 2 10.29 -17.44 1.05
C THR A 2 10.52 -16.31 0.32
N SER A 3 9.67 -15.72 -0.26
CA SER A 3 9.91 -14.58 -0.98
C SER A 3 9.59 -13.40 -0.16
N ALA A 4 10.47 -12.49 -0.08
CA ALA A 4 10.22 -11.29 0.62
C ALA A 4 9.30 -10.44 -0.18
N MET A 5 8.42 -9.73 0.48
CA MET A 5 7.56 -8.81 -0.18
C MET A 5 8.37 -7.60 -0.59
N THR A 6 8.33 -7.24 -1.86
CA THR A 6 9.11 -6.12 -2.35
C THR A 6 8.25 -5.00 -2.90
N HIS A 7 6.95 -5.18 -2.94
CA HIS A 7 6.07 -4.15 -3.46
C HIS A 7 4.71 -4.26 -2.79
N PRO A 8 3.89 -3.24 -2.85
CA PRO A 8 2.57 -3.29 -2.24
C PRO A 8 1.69 -4.34 -2.86
N VAL A 9 0.88 -4.97 -2.05
CA VAL A 9 -0.09 -5.94 -2.50
C VAL A 9 -1.46 -5.49 -2.02
N LEU A 10 -2.35 -5.23 -2.96
CA LEU A 10 -3.68 -4.76 -2.66
C LEU A 10 -4.64 -5.93 -2.56
N ASN A 11 -5.35 -6.00 -1.46
CA ASN A 11 -6.41 -6.98 -1.30
C ASN A 11 -7.73 -6.24 -1.44
N ARG A 12 -8.39 -6.42 -2.58
CA ARG A 12 -9.60 -5.69 -2.85
C ARG A 12 -10.77 -6.11 -1.99
N ASP A 13 -10.80 -7.38 -1.63
CA ASP A 13 -11.92 -7.87 -0.84
C ASP A 13 -11.95 -7.28 0.55
N ARG A 14 -10.78 -7.04 1.13
CA ARG A 14 -10.70 -6.50 2.46
C ARG A 14 -10.32 -5.03 2.48
N GLU A 15 -10.08 -4.45 1.32
CA GLU A 15 -9.68 -3.04 1.22
C GLU A 15 -8.44 -2.78 2.06
N GLU A 16 -7.45 -3.66 1.90
CA GLU A 16 -6.21 -3.59 2.63
C GLU A 16 -5.03 -3.59 1.69
N ILE A 17 -3.95 -2.93 2.12
CA ILE A 17 -2.72 -2.90 1.33
C ILE A 17 -1.60 -3.39 2.23
N ARG A 18 -0.89 -4.41 1.78
CA ARG A 18 0.24 -4.94 2.53
C ARG A 18 1.52 -4.45 1.86
N VAL A 19 2.42 -3.84 2.63
CA VAL A 19 3.68 -3.35 2.10
C VAL A 19 4.82 -3.75 3.02
N PRO A 20 6.04 -3.77 2.51
CA PRO A 20 7.19 -4.04 3.38
C PRO A 20 7.34 -2.96 4.43
N SER A 21 7.68 -3.35 5.63
CA SER A 21 7.96 -2.39 6.68
C SER A 21 9.30 -1.72 6.40
N PRO A 22 9.45 -0.45 6.62
CA PRO A 22 8.53 0.48 7.28
C PRO A 22 7.79 1.38 6.29
N LEU A 23 7.42 0.87 5.15
CA LEU A 23 6.83 1.70 4.10
C LEU A 23 5.36 2.03 4.32
N GLY A 24 4.73 1.40 5.31
CA GLY A 24 3.30 1.62 5.53
C GLY A 24 2.96 3.05 5.87
N THR A 25 3.70 3.66 6.78
CA THR A 25 3.40 5.02 7.20
C THR A 25 3.57 6.03 6.05
N PRO A 26 4.68 6.03 5.32
CA PRO A 26 4.78 6.96 4.20
C PRO A 26 3.73 6.70 3.12
N LEU A 27 3.38 5.45 2.89
CA LEU A 27 2.35 5.15 1.90
C LEU A 27 0.99 5.66 2.40
N LEU A 28 0.69 5.46 3.66
CA LEU A 28 -0.58 5.95 4.20
C LEU A 28 -0.65 7.47 4.09
N GLU A 29 0.44 8.16 4.36
CA GLU A 29 0.47 9.61 4.23
C GLU A 29 0.21 10.02 2.78
N TYR A 30 0.78 9.30 1.83
CA TYR A 30 0.56 9.59 0.43
C TYR A 30 -0.92 9.39 0.06
N LEU A 31 -1.51 8.31 0.56
CA LEU A 31 -2.91 8.04 0.31
C LEU A 31 -3.80 9.14 0.90
N GLN A 32 -3.46 9.59 2.09
CA GLN A 32 -4.24 10.65 2.74
C GLN A 32 -4.18 11.94 1.95
N CYS A 33 -3.05 12.25 1.36
CA CYS A 33 -2.91 13.42 0.52
C CYS A 33 -3.80 13.33 -0.72
N ARG A 34 -4.17 12.13 -1.10
CA ARG A 34 -5.03 11.92 -2.25
C ARG A 34 -6.49 11.69 -1.87
N GLY A 35 -6.82 11.94 -0.61
CA GLY A 35 -8.20 11.84 -0.19
C GLY A 35 -8.64 10.47 0.30
N LEU A 36 -7.71 9.55 0.40
CA LEU A 36 -8.01 8.22 0.92
C LEU A 36 -7.64 8.17 2.39
N ARG A 37 -8.39 7.43 3.19
CA ARG A 37 -8.15 7.37 4.61
C ARG A 37 -7.97 5.94 5.06
N GLY A 38 -7.25 5.77 6.14
CA GLY A 38 -7.04 4.45 6.68
C GLY A 38 -6.12 4.48 7.87
N SER A 39 -5.69 3.32 8.27
CA SER A 39 -4.77 3.17 9.39
C SER A 39 -3.72 2.14 9.01
N VAL A 40 -2.58 2.19 9.68
CA VAL A 40 -1.50 1.27 9.38
C VAL A 40 -1.14 0.51 10.64
N ARG A 41 -0.83 -0.76 10.47
CA ARG A 41 -0.42 -1.61 11.57
C ARG A 41 0.76 -2.45 11.10
N THR A 42 1.72 -2.68 11.95
CA THR A 42 2.90 -3.47 11.61
C THR A 42 2.81 -4.84 12.26
N ASP A 43 3.12 -5.85 11.49
CA ASP A 43 3.19 -7.21 12.03
C ASP A 43 4.37 -7.91 11.37
N ARG A 44 4.46 -9.23 11.54
CA ARG A 44 5.61 -9.97 11.04
C ARG A 44 5.74 -9.95 9.54
N ALA A 45 4.64 -9.80 8.85
CA ALA A 45 4.66 -9.83 7.41
C ALA A 45 4.92 -8.45 6.80
N GLY A 46 5.01 -7.43 7.62
CA GLY A 46 5.24 -6.07 7.15
C GLY A 46 4.18 -5.14 7.67
N ASP A 47 3.93 -4.05 6.95
CA ASP A 47 2.93 -3.08 7.34
C ASP A 47 1.63 -3.37 6.61
N LEU A 48 0.53 -3.26 7.32
CA LEU A 48 -0.79 -3.47 6.74
C LEU A 48 -1.58 -2.18 6.85
N ILE A 49 -2.01 -1.66 5.72
CA ILE A 49 -2.87 -0.48 5.69
C ILE A 49 -4.29 -0.94 5.47
N THR A 50 -5.18 -0.54 6.35
CA THR A 50 -6.60 -0.83 6.21
C THR A 50 -7.30 0.45 5.81
N LEU A 51 -8.01 0.42 4.70
CA LEU A 51 -8.69 1.62 4.20
C LEU A 51 -10.04 1.77 4.84
N ASP A 52 -10.41 3.01 5.14
CA ASP A 52 -11.67 3.30 5.81
C ASP A 52 -12.76 3.57 4.80
N GLY A 53 -13.99 3.29 5.22
CA GLY A 53 -15.14 3.58 4.38
C GLY A 53 -15.22 2.62 3.21
N GLU A 54 -15.68 3.12 2.11
CA GLU A 54 -15.80 2.30 0.90
C GLU A 54 -15.05 3.01 -0.20
N PRO A 55 -13.74 2.87 -0.22
CA PRO A 55 -12.95 3.60 -1.20
C PRO A 55 -13.22 3.12 -2.62
N ASP A 56 -13.04 4.03 -3.57
CA ASP A 56 -13.11 3.66 -4.97
C ASP A 56 -11.84 2.86 -5.27
N MET A 57 -11.98 1.58 -5.48
CA MET A 57 -10.81 0.73 -5.67
C MET A 57 -10.03 1.07 -6.93
N CYS A 58 -10.69 1.59 -7.96
CA CYS A 58 -9.95 2.04 -9.13
C CYS A 58 -9.03 3.19 -8.78
N ARG A 59 -9.49 4.07 -7.90
CA ARG A 59 -8.67 5.18 -7.46
C ARG A 59 -7.51 4.67 -6.62
N VAL A 60 -7.78 3.69 -5.76
CA VAL A 60 -6.73 3.11 -4.91
C VAL A 60 -5.64 2.51 -5.79
N VAL A 61 -6.01 1.76 -6.81
CA VAL A 61 -5.05 1.15 -7.71
C VAL A 61 -4.22 2.24 -8.42
N SER A 62 -4.87 3.29 -8.86
CA SER A 62 -4.20 4.37 -9.56
C SER A 62 -3.21 5.09 -8.65
N VAL A 63 -3.61 5.37 -7.42
CA VAL A 63 -2.75 6.05 -6.46
C VAL A 63 -1.56 5.18 -6.09
N LEU A 64 -1.80 3.87 -5.92
CA LEU A 64 -0.70 2.96 -5.63
C LEU A 64 0.32 2.93 -6.78
N ALA A 65 -0.16 2.89 -8.00
CA ALA A 65 0.75 2.88 -9.14
C ALA A 65 1.58 4.16 -9.18
N ASP A 66 0.95 5.30 -8.86
CA ASP A 66 1.66 6.54 -8.78
C ASP A 66 2.73 6.52 -7.71
N TRP A 67 2.39 6.01 -6.54
CA TRP A 67 3.32 5.94 -5.44
C TRP A 67 4.53 5.08 -5.81
N GLU A 68 4.27 3.96 -6.47
CA GLU A 68 5.34 3.06 -6.87
C GLU A 68 6.29 3.74 -7.85
N ARG A 69 5.75 4.49 -8.79
CA ARG A 69 6.59 5.22 -9.73
C ARG A 69 7.40 6.29 -9.03
N HIS A 70 6.78 6.97 -8.09
CA HIS A 70 7.42 8.07 -7.39
C HIS A 70 8.58 7.60 -6.53
N THR A 71 8.40 6.48 -5.85
CA THR A 71 9.41 6.00 -4.93
C THR A 71 10.44 5.10 -5.60
N GLY A 72 10.11 4.59 -6.77
CA GLY A 72 11.01 3.67 -7.44
C GLY A 72 10.97 2.26 -6.90
N HIS A 73 10.11 1.99 -5.93
CA HIS A 73 10.11 0.66 -5.35
C HIS A 73 9.63 -0.41 -6.30
N MET A 74 8.81 -0.03 -7.27
CA MET A 74 8.39 -1.02 -8.19
C MET A 74 9.41 -1.35 -9.20
N ALA A 75 10.38 -0.53 -9.30
CA ALA A 75 11.35 -0.71 -10.35
C ALA A 75 11.99 -2.03 -10.28
N GLU A 76 12.04 -2.60 -9.12
CA GLU A 76 12.69 -3.77 -9.07
C GLU A 76 11.86 -4.87 -9.41
N THR A 77 10.72 -4.75 -9.70
CA THR A 77 10.06 -5.87 -10.07
C THR A 77 10.51 -6.15 -11.34
N ARG A 78 10.92 -6.75 -11.71
CA ARG A 78 11.37 -6.99 -12.88
C ARG A 78 11.41 -8.00 -13.02
#